data_5ac561007053d9bdae20911ffa37f947
#
_entry.id   5ac561007053d9bdae20911ffa37f947
#
_cell.length_a   1.000
_cell.length_b   1.000
_cell.length_c   1.000
_cell.angle_alpha   90.00
_cell.angle_beta   90.00
_cell.angle_gamma   90.00
#
_symmetry.space_group_name_H-M   'P 1'
#
loop_
_entity.id
_entity.type
_entity.pdbx_description
1 polymer ?
#
loop_
_entity_poly.entity_id
_entity_poly.type
_entity_poly.pdbx_seq_one_letter_code
_entity_poly.pdbx_strand_id
1 'polypeptide(L)'
;MSIDTNESQIELYFDIIPYYWYDKPVMATYIDNRKAYFNYEIEEKLEAGIELLGHEVKSLKNGSASLAGAYCSIRGGEIFLVGMHITPYQPLNNIGHNPDRERRLLRSKKEIKYIADKDSTKGLTLIPLSLYSKGRRIKVELAVAKGKKLHDKRETIKKRDTDREIRRTLKE
;
A
#
# COMPACT_ATOMS: atom_id res chain seq x y z
N MET A 1 32.37 -48.98 23.88
CA MET A 1 30.93 -48.92 23.61
C MET A 1 30.67 -47.59 22.90
N SER A 2 30.80 -47.60 21.59
CA SER A 2 30.80 -46.43 20.72
C SER A 2 29.35 -46.08 20.39
N ILE A 3 28.98 -44.82 20.58
CA ILE A 3 27.66 -44.29 20.16
C ILE A 3 27.92 -43.64 18.81
N ASP A 4 27.58 -44.35 17.74
CA ASP A 4 27.54 -43.82 16.40
C ASP A 4 26.35 -42.87 16.29
N THR A 5 26.62 -41.59 16.27
CA THR A 5 25.63 -40.55 16.02
C THR A 5 25.41 -40.47 14.51
N ASN A 6 24.23 -40.83 14.13
CA ASN A 6 23.74 -40.97 12.76
C ASN A 6 23.66 -39.62 12.04
N GLU A 7 24.73 -39.16 11.42
CA GLU A 7 24.78 -37.96 10.56
C GLU A 7 23.94 -38.09 9.27
N SER A 8 23.52 -39.31 8.91
CA SER A 8 22.79 -39.56 7.68
C SER A 8 21.29 -39.23 7.69
N GLN A 9 20.73 -38.90 8.85
CA GLN A 9 19.30 -38.54 8.96
C GLN A 9 19.04 -37.02 8.85
N ILE A 10 20.07 -36.21 8.92
CA ILE A 10 19.93 -34.75 8.86
C ILE A 10 19.94 -34.27 7.39
N GLU A 11 20.66 -34.93 6.52
CA GLU A 11 20.69 -34.56 5.08
C GLU A 11 19.39 -34.85 4.33
N LEU A 12 18.61 -35.85 4.76
CA LEU A 12 17.31 -36.18 4.12
C LEU A 12 16.16 -35.22 4.45
N TYR A 13 16.33 -34.36 5.47
CA TYR A 13 15.30 -33.37 5.81
C TYR A 13 15.40 -32.07 5.01
N PHE A 14 16.55 -31.81 4.36
CA PHE A 14 16.75 -30.61 3.54
C PHE A 14 16.19 -30.75 2.12
N ASP A 15 16.01 -31.96 1.61
CA ASP A 15 15.54 -32.20 0.23
C ASP A 15 14.01 -32.26 0.08
N ILE A 16 13.25 -32.23 1.19
CA ILE A 16 11.77 -32.32 1.16
C ILE A 16 11.08 -30.97 1.46
N ILE A 17 11.83 -29.91 1.76
CA ILE A 17 11.23 -28.57 1.82
C ILE A 17 11.14 -28.06 0.39
N PRO A 18 9.94 -28.06 -0.24
CA PRO A 18 9.85 -27.58 -1.61
C PRO A 18 10.35 -26.14 -1.64
N TYR A 19 11.22 -25.85 -2.57
CA TYR A 19 11.75 -24.53 -2.95
C TYR A 19 10.69 -23.42 -3.08
N TYR A 20 9.43 -23.80 -2.94
CA TYR A 20 8.24 -22.95 -3.01
C TYR A 20 8.00 -22.04 -1.79
N TRP A 21 8.73 -22.24 -0.67
CA TRP A 21 8.55 -21.42 0.54
C TRP A 21 9.54 -20.26 0.65
N TYR A 22 10.60 -20.25 -0.19
CA TYR A 22 11.64 -19.22 -0.12
C TYR A 22 11.30 -17.95 -0.91
N ASP A 23 10.24 -17.94 -1.70
CA ASP A 23 9.91 -16.86 -2.64
C ASP A 23 8.52 -16.24 -2.47
N LYS A 24 7.95 -16.30 -1.27
CA LYS A 24 6.91 -15.34 -0.95
C LYS A 24 7.63 -14.01 -0.68
N PRO A 25 7.50 -13.02 -1.58
CA PRO A 25 8.05 -11.70 -1.29
C PRO A 25 7.44 -11.25 0.02
N VAL A 26 8.28 -10.97 1.02
CA VAL A 26 7.82 -10.37 2.28
C VAL A 26 7.21 -9.03 1.91
N MET A 27 5.88 -9.00 1.80
CA MET A 27 5.13 -7.78 1.53
C MET A 27 5.03 -7.00 2.83
N ALA A 28 6.02 -6.17 3.11
CA ALA A 28 5.92 -5.24 4.22
C ALA A 28 5.10 -4.02 3.76
N THR A 29 3.94 -3.81 4.35
CA THR A 29 3.14 -2.59 4.16
C THR A 29 3.77 -1.47 4.97
N TYR A 30 4.18 -0.40 4.31
CA TYR A 30 4.75 0.78 4.95
C TYR A 30 3.68 1.76 5.42
N ILE A 31 2.65 1.95 4.60
CA ILE A 31 1.55 2.89 4.89
C ILE A 31 0.24 2.28 4.41
N ASP A 32 -0.81 2.48 5.21
CA ASP A 32 -2.20 2.12 4.88
C ASP A 32 -3.12 3.34 5.03
N ASN A 33 -3.91 3.62 4.00
CA ASN A 33 -4.88 4.73 3.98
C ASN A 33 -6.25 4.27 4.49
N ARG A 34 -6.37 4.04 5.79
CA ARG A 34 -7.64 3.61 6.42
C ARG A 34 -8.78 4.58 6.17
N LYS A 35 -8.49 5.88 5.98
CA LYS A 35 -9.51 6.90 5.68
C LYS A 35 -10.11 6.71 4.29
N ALA A 36 -9.36 6.17 3.34
CA ALA A 36 -9.86 5.87 1.99
C ALA A 36 -11.00 4.84 2.06
N TYR A 37 -10.83 3.75 2.77
CA TYR A 37 -11.87 2.72 2.95
C TYR A 37 -13.14 3.23 3.66
N PHE A 38 -12.99 4.23 4.52
CA PHE A 38 -14.12 4.86 5.18
C PHE A 38 -14.87 5.82 4.25
N ASN A 39 -14.15 6.64 3.48
CA ASN A 39 -14.72 7.72 2.68
C ASN A 39 -15.21 7.29 1.31
N TYR A 40 -14.67 6.19 0.77
CA TYR A 40 -14.90 5.76 -0.59
C TYR A 40 -15.38 4.31 -0.65
N GLU A 41 -16.20 4.02 -1.63
CA GLU A 41 -16.53 2.68 -2.09
C GLU A 41 -15.54 2.30 -3.18
N ILE A 42 -14.82 1.20 -2.99
CA ILE A 42 -13.77 0.76 -3.89
C ILE A 42 -14.39 -0.13 -4.95
N GLU A 43 -14.30 0.28 -6.22
CA GLU A 43 -14.79 -0.50 -7.36
C GLU A 43 -13.71 -1.45 -7.89
N GLU A 44 -12.48 -0.95 -8.04
CA GLU A 44 -11.38 -1.72 -8.61
C GLU A 44 -10.06 -1.37 -7.92
N LYS A 45 -9.19 -2.36 -7.72
CA LYS A 45 -7.85 -2.19 -7.17
C LYS A 45 -6.80 -2.41 -8.25
N LEU A 46 -5.79 -1.56 -8.26
CA LEU A 46 -4.72 -1.56 -9.25
C LEU A 46 -3.37 -1.41 -8.54
N GLU A 47 -2.31 -2.03 -9.09
CA GLU A 47 -0.94 -1.88 -8.58
C GLU A 47 -0.15 -0.95 -9.50
N ALA A 48 0.63 -0.02 -8.96
CA ALA A 48 1.57 0.82 -9.71
C ALA A 48 2.95 0.84 -9.07
N GLY A 49 4.00 1.07 -9.87
CA GLY A 49 5.28 1.50 -9.36
C GLY A 49 5.22 2.96 -8.92
N ILE A 50 6.16 3.41 -8.08
CA ILE A 50 6.29 4.80 -7.66
C ILE A 50 7.73 5.26 -7.80
N GLU A 51 7.92 6.49 -8.28
CA GLU A 51 9.22 7.14 -8.38
C GLU A 51 9.53 7.90 -7.09
N LEU A 52 10.50 7.38 -6.33
CA LEU A 52 10.95 7.93 -5.06
C LEU A 52 12.42 8.28 -5.10
N LEU A 53 12.80 9.34 -4.39
CA LEU A 53 14.19 9.69 -4.15
C LEU A 53 14.77 8.81 -3.02
N GLY A 54 16.10 8.65 -2.98
CA GLY A 54 16.74 7.74 -2.02
C GLY A 54 16.44 8.06 -0.56
N HIS A 55 16.38 9.33 -0.18
CA HIS A 55 16.01 9.78 1.16
C HIS A 55 14.52 9.55 1.47
N GLU A 56 13.62 9.65 0.46
CA GLU A 56 12.20 9.32 0.63
C GLU A 56 11.98 7.84 0.91
N VAL A 57 12.74 6.97 0.25
CA VAL A 57 12.72 5.53 0.50
C VAL A 57 13.13 5.23 1.94
N LYS A 58 14.15 5.91 2.48
CA LYS A 58 14.59 5.74 3.87
C LYS A 58 13.51 6.21 4.85
N SER A 59 12.91 7.38 4.62
CA SER A 59 11.81 7.90 5.45
C SER A 59 10.59 6.98 5.42
N LEU A 60 10.21 6.49 4.24
CA LEU A 60 9.10 5.57 4.08
C LEU A 60 9.30 4.27 4.87
N LYS A 61 10.50 3.69 4.81
CA LYS A 61 10.85 2.48 5.58
C LYS A 61 10.80 2.70 7.09
N ASN A 62 11.04 3.92 7.55
CA ASN A 62 10.92 4.31 8.96
C ASN A 62 9.49 4.68 9.36
N GLY A 63 8.51 4.53 8.47
CA GLY A 63 7.10 4.87 8.74
C GLY A 63 6.82 6.39 8.78
N SER A 64 7.76 7.23 8.30
CA SER A 64 7.64 8.69 8.34
C SER A 64 6.97 9.24 7.07
N ALA A 65 5.80 8.69 6.72
CA ALA A 65 5.03 9.15 5.58
C ALA A 65 3.52 9.00 5.80
N SER A 66 2.70 9.75 5.07
CA SER A 66 1.25 9.76 5.19
C SER A 66 0.57 9.86 3.83
N LEU A 67 -0.52 9.10 3.65
CA LEU A 67 -1.43 9.18 2.50
C LEU A 67 -2.72 9.94 2.83
N ALA A 68 -2.81 10.57 3.98
CA ALA A 68 -4.02 11.27 4.40
C ALA A 68 -4.34 12.45 3.47
N GLY A 69 -5.46 12.37 2.75
CA GLY A 69 -5.84 13.38 1.76
C GLY A 69 -5.15 13.25 0.40
N ALA A 70 -4.30 12.24 0.21
CA ALA A 70 -3.66 12.00 -1.07
C ALA A 70 -4.66 11.47 -2.11
N TYR A 71 -4.44 11.84 -3.36
CA TYR A 71 -5.21 11.38 -4.52
C TYR A 71 -4.29 11.23 -5.73
N CYS A 72 -4.76 10.60 -6.78
CA CYS A 72 -4.00 10.50 -8.02
C CYS A 72 -4.60 11.41 -9.09
N SER A 73 -3.74 12.04 -9.88
CA SER A 73 -4.10 12.90 -11.00
C SER A 73 -3.44 12.39 -12.28
N ILE A 74 -4.19 12.34 -13.36
CA ILE A 74 -3.69 11.94 -14.69
C ILE A 74 -3.47 13.19 -15.52
N ARG A 75 -2.22 13.40 -15.95
CA ARG A 75 -1.83 14.56 -16.76
C ARG A 75 -0.79 14.16 -17.79
N GLY A 76 -0.96 14.59 -19.05
CA GLY A 76 0.01 14.30 -20.12
C GLY A 76 0.24 12.81 -20.39
N GLY A 77 -0.73 11.93 -20.09
CA GLY A 77 -0.57 10.48 -20.25
C GLY A 77 0.29 9.82 -19.16
N GLU A 78 0.50 10.51 -18.05
CA GLU A 78 1.17 10.01 -16.85
C GLU A 78 0.26 10.15 -15.61
N ILE A 79 0.50 9.30 -14.62
CA ILE A 79 -0.24 9.35 -13.35
C ILE A 79 0.67 9.93 -12.27
N PHE A 80 0.16 10.88 -11.52
CA PHE A 80 0.87 11.52 -10.40
C PHE A 80 0.13 11.28 -9.09
N LEU A 81 0.86 10.90 -8.06
CA LEU A 81 0.38 10.85 -6.68
C LEU A 81 0.59 12.23 -6.04
N VAL A 82 -0.51 12.89 -5.70
CA VAL A 82 -0.57 14.24 -5.15
C VAL A 82 -0.99 14.19 -3.69
N GLY A 83 -0.44 15.09 -2.86
CA GLY A 83 -0.81 15.21 -1.45
C GLY A 83 -0.27 14.09 -0.54
N MET A 84 0.65 13.26 -1.01
CA MET A 84 1.38 12.34 -0.15
C MET A 84 2.51 13.10 0.57
N HIS A 85 2.47 13.11 1.90
CA HIS A 85 3.52 13.69 2.74
C HIS A 85 4.59 12.64 3.07
N ILE A 86 5.88 12.98 2.85
CA ILE A 86 7.03 12.20 3.33
C ILE A 86 7.97 13.13 4.09
N THR A 87 8.08 12.91 5.41
CA THR A 87 8.99 13.68 6.26
C THR A 87 10.45 13.47 5.82
N PRO A 88 11.28 14.51 5.72
CA PRO A 88 12.69 14.40 5.36
C PRO A 88 13.45 13.44 6.30
N TYR A 89 14.23 12.55 5.74
CA TYR A 89 15.03 11.54 6.49
C TYR A 89 16.19 12.23 7.17
N GLN A 90 16.64 13.11 7.38
CA GLN A 90 17.67 13.94 7.99
C GLN A 90 17.47 15.37 7.49
N PRO A 91 16.65 16.16 8.18
CA PRO A 91 16.28 17.51 7.71
C PRO A 91 17.49 18.41 7.39
N LEU A 92 18.56 18.32 8.19
CA LEU A 92 19.79 19.11 8.00
C LEU A 92 20.54 18.78 6.71
N ASN A 93 20.43 17.55 6.22
CA ASN A 93 21.12 17.09 5.00
C ASN A 93 20.25 17.17 3.74
N ASN A 94 18.97 17.53 3.89
CA ASN A 94 17.98 17.57 2.80
C ASN A 94 17.40 19.00 2.67
N ILE A 95 18.25 19.99 2.65
CA ILE A 95 17.86 21.39 2.45
C ILE A 95 17.22 21.54 1.08
N GLY A 96 15.99 22.11 1.03
CA GLY A 96 15.23 22.29 -0.21
C GLY A 96 14.37 21.09 -0.63
N HIS A 97 14.33 20.01 0.16
CA HIS A 97 13.40 18.92 -0.09
C HIS A 97 11.95 19.36 0.18
N ASN A 98 11.06 19.17 -0.80
CA ASN A 98 9.63 19.37 -0.62
C ASN A 98 8.96 18.04 -0.18
N PRO A 99 8.49 17.95 1.08
CA PRO A 99 7.83 16.74 1.60
C PRO A 99 6.56 16.34 0.81
N ASP A 100 5.87 17.33 0.26
CA ASP A 100 4.57 17.20 -0.40
C ASP A 100 4.68 17.21 -1.92
N ARG A 101 5.89 17.00 -2.48
CA ARG A 101 6.05 16.97 -3.92
C ARG A 101 5.17 15.92 -4.58
N GLU A 102 4.75 16.16 -5.79
CA GLU A 102 4.08 15.16 -6.61
C GLU A 102 5.04 14.04 -7.01
N ARG A 103 4.56 12.80 -7.00
CA ARG A 103 5.35 11.60 -7.32
C ARG A 103 4.74 10.86 -8.49
N ARG A 104 5.54 10.63 -9.50
CA ARG A 104 5.10 9.92 -10.69
C ARG A 104 4.88 8.44 -10.38
N LEU A 105 3.75 7.90 -10.87
CA LEU A 105 3.43 6.50 -10.78
C LEU A 105 3.76 5.80 -12.12
N LEU A 106 4.33 4.61 -12.00
CA LEU A 106 4.86 3.89 -13.14
C LEU A 106 3.89 2.77 -13.55
N ARG A 107 3.31 2.94 -14.74
CA ARG A 107 2.41 2.00 -15.39
C ARG A 107 2.62 2.01 -16.90
N SER A 108 2.16 0.96 -17.58
CA SER A 108 2.19 0.93 -19.06
C SER A 108 1.19 1.95 -19.64
N LYS A 109 1.49 2.48 -20.84
CA LYS A 109 0.62 3.44 -21.53
C LYS A 109 -0.81 2.90 -21.73
N LYS A 110 -0.96 1.60 -21.99
CA LYS A 110 -2.28 0.95 -22.15
C LYS A 110 -3.09 1.00 -20.87
N GLU A 111 -2.45 0.70 -19.73
CA GLU A 111 -3.08 0.74 -18.42
C GLU A 111 -3.42 2.16 -17.99
N ILE A 112 -2.54 3.14 -18.29
CA ILE A 112 -2.80 4.55 -18.00
C ILE A 112 -4.04 5.02 -18.78
N LYS A 113 -4.16 4.65 -20.05
CA LYS A 113 -5.35 4.99 -20.85
C LYS A 113 -6.61 4.38 -20.25
N TYR A 114 -6.58 3.11 -19.87
CA TYR A 114 -7.70 2.44 -19.21
C TYR A 114 -8.13 3.16 -17.93
N ILE A 115 -7.16 3.54 -17.09
CA ILE A 115 -7.42 4.26 -15.85
C ILE A 115 -7.97 5.66 -16.13
N ALA A 116 -7.47 6.36 -17.16
CA ALA A 116 -7.95 7.68 -17.57
C ALA A 116 -9.40 7.63 -18.03
N ASP A 117 -9.77 6.61 -18.81
CA ASP A 117 -11.15 6.39 -19.26
C ASP A 117 -12.09 6.17 -18.05
N LYS A 118 -11.63 5.45 -17.03
CA LYS A 118 -12.36 5.25 -15.75
C LYS A 118 -12.44 6.55 -14.93
N ASP A 119 -11.35 7.27 -14.77
CA ASP A 119 -11.28 8.53 -14.00
C ASP A 119 -12.16 9.61 -14.61
N SER A 120 -12.32 9.62 -15.94
CA SER A 120 -13.23 10.52 -16.66
C SER A 120 -14.72 10.20 -16.41
N THR A 121 -15.04 9.01 -15.87
CA THR A 121 -16.41 8.61 -15.56
C THR A 121 -16.94 9.41 -14.38
N LYS A 122 -18.09 10.04 -14.53
CA LYS A 122 -18.69 10.92 -13.52
C LYS A 122 -18.84 10.22 -12.16
N GLY A 123 -18.22 10.81 -11.15
CA GLY A 123 -18.31 10.37 -9.75
C GLY A 123 -17.26 9.34 -9.33
N LEU A 124 -16.36 8.90 -10.22
CA LEU A 124 -15.20 8.10 -9.90
C LEU A 124 -13.98 8.99 -9.62
N THR A 125 -13.05 8.49 -8.82
CA THR A 125 -11.77 9.13 -8.51
C THR A 125 -10.72 8.09 -8.26
N LEU A 126 -9.46 8.42 -8.54
CA LEU A 126 -8.32 7.54 -8.33
C LEU A 126 -7.63 7.90 -7.01
N ILE A 127 -7.61 6.97 -6.07
CA ILE A 127 -7.05 7.19 -4.73
C ILE A 127 -5.99 6.15 -4.37
N PRO A 128 -4.93 6.51 -3.61
CA PRO A 128 -3.98 5.56 -3.08
C PRO A 128 -4.55 4.87 -1.84
N LEU A 129 -4.41 3.53 -1.77
CA LEU A 129 -4.82 2.72 -0.63
C LEU A 129 -3.66 2.39 0.29
N SER A 130 -2.54 1.93 -0.27
CA SER A 130 -1.38 1.52 0.51
C SER A 130 -0.07 1.64 -0.27
N LEU A 131 1.05 1.76 0.46
CA LEU A 131 2.39 1.56 -0.06
C LEU A 131 3.01 0.34 0.61
N TYR A 132 3.61 -0.53 -0.18
CA TYR A 132 4.21 -1.77 0.29
C TYR A 132 5.45 -2.16 -0.51
N SER A 133 6.25 -3.06 0.06
CA SER A 133 7.38 -3.67 -0.66
C SER A 133 6.92 -4.90 -1.43
N LYS A 134 7.37 -5.04 -2.66
CA LYS A 134 7.26 -6.26 -3.47
C LYS A 134 8.65 -6.61 -3.99
N GLY A 135 9.31 -7.54 -3.31
CA GLY A 135 10.73 -7.78 -3.49
C GLY A 135 11.56 -6.53 -3.16
N ARG A 136 12.40 -6.11 -4.08
CA ARG A 136 13.26 -4.92 -3.93
C ARG A 136 12.59 -3.60 -4.33
N ARG A 137 11.32 -3.63 -4.77
CA ARG A 137 10.61 -2.45 -5.29
C ARG A 137 9.51 -2.01 -4.34
N ILE A 138 9.29 -0.70 -4.27
CA ILE A 138 8.15 -0.13 -3.58
C ILE A 138 7.01 0.02 -4.60
N LYS A 139 5.83 -0.43 -4.20
CA LYS A 139 4.61 -0.39 -4.99
C LYS A 139 3.53 0.38 -4.26
N VAL A 140 2.60 0.92 -5.02
CA VAL A 140 1.39 1.58 -4.54
C VAL A 140 0.19 0.75 -4.98
N GLU A 141 -0.69 0.42 -4.05
CA GLU A 141 -2.03 -0.04 -4.35
C GLU A 141 -2.92 1.18 -4.56
N LEU A 142 -3.53 1.27 -5.72
CA LEU A 142 -4.46 2.31 -6.12
C LEU A 142 -5.87 1.75 -6.14
N ALA A 143 -6.87 2.59 -6.02
CA ALA A 143 -8.25 2.22 -6.25
C ALA A 143 -8.95 3.23 -7.16
N VAL A 144 -9.71 2.72 -8.11
CA VAL A 144 -10.83 3.45 -8.72
C VAL A 144 -11.99 3.37 -7.73
N ALA A 145 -12.46 4.50 -7.26
CA ALA A 145 -13.39 4.53 -6.15
C ALA A 145 -14.43 5.65 -6.29
N LYS A 146 -15.58 5.43 -5.70
CA LYS A 146 -16.69 6.39 -5.64
C LYS A 146 -16.83 6.96 -4.23
N GLY A 147 -17.01 8.27 -4.13
CA GLY A 147 -17.24 8.91 -2.82
C GLY A 147 -18.53 8.41 -2.16
N LYS A 148 -18.45 7.87 -0.94
CA LYS A 148 -19.62 7.45 -0.14
C LYS A 148 -20.47 8.66 0.25
N LYS A 149 -21.79 8.51 0.18
CA LYS A 149 -22.74 9.51 0.70
C LYS A 149 -22.70 9.53 2.22
N LEU A 150 -23.22 10.60 2.84
CA LEU A 150 -23.25 10.74 4.30
C LEU A 150 -24.03 9.62 4.98
N HIS A 151 -25.09 9.12 4.34
CA HIS A 151 -25.89 8.01 4.85
C HIS A 151 -25.05 6.72 4.98
N ASP A 152 -24.30 6.36 3.93
CA ASP A 152 -23.46 5.16 3.89
C ASP A 152 -22.34 5.21 4.95
N LYS A 153 -21.81 6.41 5.21
CA LYS A 153 -20.82 6.62 6.29
C LYS A 153 -21.41 6.37 7.67
N ARG A 154 -22.64 6.82 7.91
CA ARG A 154 -23.35 6.59 9.19
C ARG A 154 -23.61 5.11 9.42
N GLU A 155 -24.00 4.36 8.40
CA GLU A 155 -24.19 2.91 8.50
C GLU A 155 -22.87 2.19 8.80
N THR A 156 -21.77 2.60 8.15
CA THR A 156 -20.44 2.06 8.41
C THR A 156 -20.01 2.27 9.87
N ILE A 157 -20.34 3.43 10.46
CA ILE A 157 -20.04 3.74 11.88
C ILE A 157 -20.88 2.83 12.78
N LYS A 158 -22.19 2.78 12.57
CA LYS A 158 -23.10 1.93 13.37
C LYS A 158 -22.63 0.48 13.37
N LYS A 159 -22.31 -0.08 12.20
CA LYS A 159 -21.81 -1.45 12.10
C LYS A 159 -20.51 -1.67 12.90
N ARG A 160 -19.54 -0.73 12.82
CA ARG A 160 -18.30 -0.83 13.61
C ARG A 160 -18.53 -0.78 15.11
N ASP A 161 -19.48 0.03 15.56
CA ASP A 161 -19.79 0.16 16.98
C ASP A 161 -20.47 -1.12 17.49
N THR A 162 -21.43 -1.66 16.75
CA THR A 162 -22.05 -2.96 17.05
C THR A 162 -21.02 -4.09 17.08
N ASP A 163 -20.12 -4.18 16.08
CA ASP A 163 -19.06 -5.20 16.06
C ASP A 163 -18.11 -5.07 17.27
N ARG A 164 -17.86 -3.84 17.74
CA ARG A 164 -17.03 -3.58 18.91
C ARG A 164 -17.73 -4.02 20.20
N GLU A 165 -19.03 -3.75 20.33
CA GLU A 165 -19.85 -4.21 21.46
C GLU A 165 -19.90 -5.73 21.54
N ILE A 166 -20.19 -6.41 20.42
CA ILE A 166 -20.20 -7.88 20.33
C ILE A 166 -18.86 -8.46 20.78
N ARG A 167 -17.73 -7.88 20.31
CA ARG A 167 -16.40 -8.36 20.71
C ARG A 167 -16.07 -8.13 22.19
N ARG A 168 -16.67 -7.13 22.83
CA ARG A 168 -16.52 -6.91 24.28
C ARG A 168 -17.29 -7.97 25.06
N THR A 169 -18.55 -8.20 24.69
CA THR A 169 -19.43 -9.21 25.34
C THR A 169 -18.89 -10.64 25.22
N LEU A 170 -18.20 -10.96 24.10
CA LEU A 170 -17.60 -12.29 23.90
C LEU A 170 -16.26 -12.50 24.65
N LYS A 171 -15.71 -11.46 25.28
CA LYS A 171 -14.48 -11.54 26.07
C LYS A 171 -14.71 -11.60 27.59
N GLU A 172 -15.93 -11.38 28.01
CA GLU A 172 -16.41 -11.60 29.36
C GLU A 172 -16.92 -13.06 29.52
#